data_22f1ad3aac999ef8e7e9e7c15288deed
#
_entry.id   22f1ad3aac999ef8e7e9e7c15288deed
#
_cell.length_a   1.000
_cell.length_b   1.000
_cell.length_c   1.000
_cell.angle_alpha   90.00
_cell.angle_beta   90.00
_cell.angle_gamma   90.00
#
_symmetry.space_group_name_H-M   'P 1'
#
loop_
_entity.id
_entity.type
_entity.pdbx_description
1 polymer ?
#
loop_
_entity_poly.entity_id
_entity_poly.type
_entity_poly.pdbx_seq_one_letter_code
_entity_poly.pdbx_strand_id
1 'polypeptide(L)'
;DVNVIPYTREAYAAKKYAFVSDYARFKILYEEGGLYFDTDVEVIKPFDDIIARGAFMGCERDAGDRGGACVNPGLGLGANPNFGLYKEILDLYATLHFSYPEGSLNLKTVVEYTTDLLCKHGLKNINEIQKCAGIWIYPSAYFCPISVEDGKLRITSHTVSIHHYAQSWQSPIRKYGRKIVLLLGGKSLKDILKRWLYLK
;
A
#
# COMPACT_ATOMS: atom_id res chain seq x y z
N ASP A 1 3.57 19.50 -10.11
CA ASP A 1 3.96 19.23 -11.51
C ASP A 1 4.17 17.73 -11.73
N VAL A 2 3.48 17.16 -12.72
CA VAL A 2 3.60 15.72 -13.05
C VAL A 2 4.84 15.40 -13.90
N ASN A 3 5.54 16.40 -14.38
CA ASN A 3 6.71 16.26 -15.27
C ASN A 3 8.04 16.21 -14.52
N VAL A 4 8.02 16.13 -13.18
CA VAL A 4 9.25 16.17 -12.36
C VAL A 4 10.18 14.99 -12.59
N ILE A 5 9.62 13.81 -12.92
CA ILE A 5 10.37 12.60 -13.26
C ILE A 5 9.69 11.83 -14.42
N PRO A 6 10.41 10.99 -15.18
CA PRO A 6 9.84 10.18 -16.26
C PRO A 6 8.63 9.35 -15.80
N TYR A 7 8.74 8.66 -14.67
CA TYR A 7 7.70 7.80 -14.12
C TYR A 7 6.34 8.50 -13.96
N THR A 8 6.29 9.67 -13.33
CA THR A 8 5.03 10.41 -13.08
C THR A 8 4.43 10.94 -14.36
N ARG A 9 5.26 11.48 -15.28
CA ARG A 9 4.83 11.96 -16.60
C ARG A 9 4.18 10.82 -17.41
N GLU A 10 4.82 9.68 -17.46
CA GLU A 10 4.36 8.50 -18.21
C GLU A 10 3.09 7.90 -17.58
N ALA A 11 3.03 7.78 -16.24
CA ALA A 11 1.85 7.34 -15.53
C ALA A 11 0.64 8.27 -15.77
N TYR A 12 0.88 9.59 -15.78
CA TYR A 12 -0.15 10.56 -16.06
C TYR A 12 -0.65 10.45 -17.51
N ALA A 13 0.25 10.34 -18.49
CA ALA A 13 -0.10 10.14 -19.90
C ALA A 13 -0.91 8.85 -20.11
N ALA A 14 -0.60 7.77 -19.35
CA ALA A 14 -1.35 6.52 -19.34
C ALA A 14 -2.66 6.58 -18.53
N LYS A 15 -3.03 7.75 -17.96
CA LYS A 15 -4.21 7.94 -17.09
C LYS A 15 -4.21 7.05 -15.84
N LYS A 16 -3.03 6.71 -15.34
CA LYS A 16 -2.82 5.90 -14.14
C LYS A 16 -2.51 6.80 -12.92
N TYR A 17 -3.47 7.63 -12.55
CA TYR A 17 -3.30 8.70 -11.56
C TYR A 17 -2.91 8.19 -10.16
N ALA A 18 -3.31 6.98 -9.78
CA ALA A 18 -2.87 6.36 -8.53
C ALA A 18 -1.34 6.24 -8.44
N PHE A 19 -0.69 5.86 -9.55
CA PHE A 19 0.78 5.76 -9.61
C PHE A 19 1.47 7.14 -9.58
N VAL A 20 0.80 8.19 -10.04
CA VAL A 20 1.27 9.57 -9.86
C VAL A 20 1.20 9.97 -8.38
N SER A 21 0.10 9.65 -7.70
CA SER A 21 -0.06 9.95 -6.28
C SER A 21 0.92 9.18 -5.39
N ASP A 22 1.36 8.00 -5.82
CA ASP A 22 2.36 7.20 -5.11
C ASP A 22 3.70 7.94 -4.94
N TYR A 23 4.15 8.66 -5.95
CA TYR A 23 5.31 9.55 -5.87
C TYR A 23 4.98 10.83 -5.08
N ALA A 24 3.83 11.45 -5.38
CA ALA A 24 3.47 12.74 -4.84
C ALA A 24 3.37 12.73 -3.31
N ARG A 25 2.83 11.67 -2.69
CA ARG A 25 2.74 11.53 -1.22
C ARG A 25 4.10 11.63 -0.54
N PHE A 26 5.11 10.95 -1.07
CA PHE A 26 6.47 10.99 -0.54
C PHE A 26 7.16 12.33 -0.80
N LYS A 27 6.95 12.92 -1.99
CA LYS A 27 7.51 14.22 -2.35
C LYS A 27 7.01 15.31 -1.43
N ILE A 28 5.69 15.40 -1.22
CA ILE A 28 5.08 16.40 -0.34
C ILE A 28 5.56 16.22 1.10
N LEU A 29 5.52 14.99 1.62
CA LEU A 29 5.94 14.74 3.00
C LEU A 29 7.45 14.89 3.20
N TYR A 30 8.26 14.67 2.17
CA TYR A 30 9.68 14.94 2.25
C TYR A 30 9.95 16.45 2.36
N GLU A 31 9.20 17.29 1.63
CA GLU A 31 9.39 18.73 1.62
C GLU A 31 8.74 19.43 2.81
N GLU A 32 7.49 19.08 3.12
CA GLU A 32 6.65 19.78 4.08
C GLU A 32 6.52 19.04 5.42
N GLY A 33 6.76 17.72 5.43
CA GLY A 33 6.41 16.86 6.56
C GLY A 33 4.90 16.71 6.69
N GLY A 34 4.46 16.23 7.87
CA GLY A 34 3.05 16.07 8.20
C GLY A 34 2.54 14.66 8.03
N LEU A 35 1.25 14.52 7.73
CA LEU A 35 0.53 13.26 7.62
C LEU A 35 -0.11 13.12 6.24
N TYR A 36 -0.11 11.90 5.71
CA TYR A 36 -0.83 11.55 4.49
C TYR A 36 -1.70 10.33 4.73
N PHE A 37 -2.90 10.36 4.19
CA PHE A 37 -3.83 9.24 4.12
C PHE A 37 -4.42 9.16 2.71
N ASP A 38 -4.68 7.96 2.21
CA ASP A 38 -5.49 7.80 1.01
C ASP A 38 -6.92 8.27 1.28
N THR A 39 -7.61 8.73 0.25
CA THR A 39 -8.94 9.37 0.38
C THR A 39 -10.05 8.44 0.85
N ASP A 40 -9.78 7.15 0.93
CA ASP A 40 -10.67 6.10 1.43
C ASP A 40 -10.24 5.54 2.81
N VAL A 41 -9.45 6.31 3.56
CA VAL A 41 -9.13 6.05 4.97
C VAL A 41 -10.10 6.80 5.87
N GLU A 42 -10.76 6.07 6.76
CA GLU A 42 -11.59 6.59 7.84
C GLU A 42 -10.79 6.57 9.15
N VAL A 43 -10.59 7.74 9.76
CA VAL A 43 -9.95 7.87 11.07
C VAL A 43 -11.02 7.74 12.14
N ILE A 44 -10.90 6.75 13.04
CA ILE A 44 -11.89 6.43 14.09
C ILE A 44 -11.40 6.75 15.50
N LYS A 45 -10.09 7.03 15.67
CA LYS A 45 -9.48 7.46 16.94
C LYS A 45 -8.37 8.48 16.69
N PRO A 46 -8.00 9.29 17.70
CA PRO A 46 -6.84 10.19 17.61
C PRO A 46 -5.55 9.46 17.27
N PHE A 47 -4.67 10.13 16.52
CA PHE A 47 -3.34 9.65 16.13
C PHE A 47 -2.22 10.18 17.05
N ASP A 48 -2.58 10.89 18.14
CA ASP A 48 -1.63 11.62 18.99
C ASP A 48 -0.49 10.73 19.51
N ASP A 49 -0.80 9.55 20.03
CA ASP A 49 0.20 8.60 20.55
C ASP A 49 1.12 8.05 19.43
N ILE A 50 0.59 7.90 18.22
CA ILE A 50 1.34 7.44 17.06
C ILE A 50 2.29 8.56 16.59
N ILE A 51 1.77 9.78 16.47
CA ILE A 51 2.53 10.98 16.06
C ILE A 51 3.62 11.29 17.08
N ALA A 52 3.33 11.23 18.38
CA ALA A 52 4.29 11.48 19.45
C ALA A 52 5.48 10.51 19.42
N ARG A 53 5.27 9.29 18.90
CA ARG A 53 6.36 8.30 18.76
C ARG A 53 7.31 8.65 17.61
N GLY A 54 6.90 9.42 16.63
CA GLY A 54 7.68 9.88 15.48
C GLY A 54 7.17 9.35 14.14
N ALA A 55 8.03 9.31 13.12
CA ALA A 55 7.66 8.85 11.79
C ALA A 55 7.05 7.45 11.81
N PHE A 56 5.98 7.22 11.02
CA PHE A 56 5.22 5.96 11.05
C PHE A 56 4.67 5.55 9.68
N MET A 57 4.44 4.25 9.52
CA MET A 57 3.64 3.59 8.47
C MET A 57 2.93 2.37 9.06
N GLY A 58 1.98 1.80 8.32
CA GLY A 58 1.26 0.58 8.71
C GLY A 58 1.40 -0.57 7.72
N CYS A 59 1.25 -1.79 8.23
CA CYS A 59 1.11 -2.98 7.41
C CYS A 59 -0.33 -3.14 6.93
N GLU A 60 -0.52 -3.55 5.68
CA GLU A 60 -1.81 -4.04 5.18
C GLU A 60 -1.99 -5.54 5.37
N ARG A 61 -0.87 -6.26 5.55
CA ARG A 61 -0.81 -7.68 5.88
C ARG A 61 0.25 -7.90 6.94
N ASP A 62 0.01 -8.87 7.78
CA ASP A 62 0.88 -9.27 8.88
C ASP A 62 1.72 -10.52 8.54
N ALA A 63 2.63 -10.90 9.43
CA ALA A 63 3.58 -12.00 9.23
C ALA A 63 2.91 -13.35 8.97
N GLY A 64 1.71 -13.60 9.50
CA GLY A 64 0.95 -14.85 9.33
C GLY A 64 0.17 -14.92 8.02
N ASP A 65 0.01 -13.80 7.31
CA ASP A 65 -0.77 -13.74 6.08
C ASP A 65 0.00 -14.30 4.87
N ARG A 66 -0.73 -14.70 3.84
CA ARG A 66 -0.11 -15.16 2.60
C ARG A 66 0.77 -14.07 1.99
N GLY A 67 2.06 -14.34 1.87
CA GLY A 67 3.08 -13.42 1.34
C GLY A 67 3.79 -12.59 2.42
N GLY A 68 3.44 -12.77 3.72
CA GLY A 68 4.10 -12.11 4.85
C GLY A 68 3.74 -10.63 5.03
N ALA A 69 4.41 -10.00 5.96
CA ALA A 69 4.20 -8.59 6.28
C ALA A 69 4.43 -7.68 5.07
N CYS A 70 3.53 -6.73 4.87
CA CYS A 70 3.52 -5.85 3.70
C CYS A 70 3.12 -4.43 4.13
N VAL A 71 4.01 -3.46 3.95
CA VAL A 71 3.80 -2.07 4.38
C VAL A 71 3.10 -1.27 3.28
N ASN A 72 1.98 -0.64 3.62
CA ASN A 72 1.20 0.16 2.67
C ASN A 72 1.18 1.64 3.08
N PRO A 73 1.87 2.52 2.32
CA PRO A 73 1.88 3.96 2.57
C PRO A 73 0.51 4.65 2.44
N GLY A 74 -0.47 3.99 1.81
CA GLY A 74 -1.84 4.54 1.66
C GLY A 74 -2.68 4.51 2.94
N LEU A 75 -2.35 3.62 3.88
CA LEU A 75 -3.09 3.46 5.15
C LEU A 75 -2.94 4.66 6.08
N GLY A 76 -1.86 5.36 5.93
CA GLY A 76 -1.41 6.47 6.75
C GLY A 76 0.11 6.43 6.91
N LEU A 77 0.74 7.53 6.64
CA LEU A 77 2.16 7.72 6.89
C LEU A 77 2.39 9.14 7.39
N GLY A 78 3.45 9.31 8.17
CA GLY A 78 3.82 10.61 8.70
C GLY A 78 5.31 10.70 9.01
N ALA A 79 5.86 11.89 8.84
CA ALA A 79 7.23 12.21 9.21
C ALA A 79 7.46 13.72 9.29
N ASN A 80 8.57 14.13 9.90
CA ASN A 80 9.09 15.48 9.75
C ASN A 80 9.69 15.68 8.34
N PRO A 81 9.84 16.93 7.87
CA PRO A 81 10.49 17.23 6.61
C PRO A 81 11.90 16.62 6.53
N ASN A 82 12.35 16.37 5.31
CA ASN A 82 13.69 15.81 5.01
C ASN A 82 13.94 14.41 5.61
N PHE A 83 12.89 13.61 5.79
CA PHE A 83 13.02 12.25 6.33
C PHE A 83 13.78 11.34 5.36
N GLY A 84 14.89 10.72 5.81
CA GLY A 84 15.83 10.01 4.94
C GLY A 84 15.23 8.88 4.12
N LEU A 85 14.36 8.05 4.70
CA LEU A 85 13.68 6.96 3.99
C LEU A 85 12.83 7.49 2.81
N TYR A 86 12.18 8.65 2.97
CA TYR A 86 11.38 9.24 1.89
C TYR A 86 12.27 9.73 0.75
N LYS A 87 13.47 10.24 1.08
CA LYS A 87 14.48 10.57 0.06
C LYS A 87 14.90 9.34 -0.75
N GLU A 88 15.18 8.23 -0.08
CA GLU A 88 15.54 6.97 -0.75
C GLU A 88 14.44 6.47 -1.68
N ILE A 89 13.17 6.57 -1.25
CA ILE A 89 12.02 6.22 -2.09
C ILE A 89 11.93 7.15 -3.30
N LEU A 90 12.10 8.46 -3.12
CA LEU A 90 12.08 9.44 -4.21
C LEU A 90 13.21 9.19 -5.20
N ASP A 91 14.42 8.88 -4.71
CA ASP A 91 15.57 8.55 -5.56
C ASP A 91 15.34 7.25 -6.35
N LEU A 92 14.72 6.25 -5.74
CA LEU A 92 14.29 5.05 -6.45
C LEU A 92 13.32 5.41 -7.59
N TYR A 93 12.27 6.18 -7.31
CA TYR A 93 11.29 6.58 -8.33
C TYR A 93 11.90 7.38 -9.47
N ALA A 94 12.94 8.19 -9.20
CA ALA A 94 13.66 8.96 -10.21
C ALA A 94 14.38 8.06 -11.24
N THR A 95 14.68 6.81 -10.89
CA THR A 95 15.29 5.82 -11.81
C THR A 95 14.27 4.98 -12.59
N LEU A 96 12.99 5.11 -12.28
CA LEU A 96 11.95 4.26 -12.85
C LEU A 96 11.30 4.89 -14.10
N HIS A 97 10.83 4.01 -14.97
CA HIS A 97 9.86 4.31 -16.02
C HIS A 97 8.53 3.63 -15.72
N PHE A 98 7.42 4.29 -16.05
CA PHE A 98 6.09 3.71 -15.93
C PHE A 98 5.68 2.94 -17.20
N SER A 99 6.12 3.39 -18.37
CA SER A 99 5.89 2.73 -19.66
C SER A 99 7.21 2.31 -20.30
N TYR A 100 7.24 1.11 -20.87
CA TYR A 100 8.40 0.57 -21.54
C TYR A 100 8.26 0.66 -23.06
N PRO A 101 9.38 0.67 -23.83
CA PRO A 101 9.36 0.82 -25.29
C PRO A 101 8.48 -0.21 -26.01
N GLU A 102 8.37 -1.43 -25.47
CA GLU A 102 7.53 -2.51 -26.00
C GLU A 102 6.03 -2.34 -25.68
N GLY A 103 5.63 -1.24 -25.03
CA GLY A 103 4.25 -0.92 -24.69
C GLY A 103 3.74 -1.54 -23.39
N SER A 104 4.56 -2.29 -22.66
CA SER A 104 4.18 -2.78 -21.33
C SER A 104 4.22 -1.66 -20.28
N LEU A 105 3.48 -1.84 -19.19
CA LEU A 105 3.42 -0.89 -18.08
C LEU A 105 4.06 -1.47 -16.82
N ASN A 106 4.78 -0.64 -16.09
CA ASN A 106 5.26 -0.94 -14.75
C ASN A 106 4.12 -0.82 -13.74
N LEU A 107 3.49 -1.94 -13.43
CA LEU A 107 2.37 -2.02 -12.49
C LEU A 107 2.78 -2.40 -11.06
N LYS A 108 4.10 -2.43 -10.77
CA LYS A 108 4.59 -2.62 -9.41
C LYS A 108 4.13 -1.48 -8.53
N THR A 109 3.47 -1.82 -7.42
CA THR A 109 2.78 -0.86 -6.56
C THR A 109 3.74 -0.16 -5.58
N VAL A 110 3.32 0.99 -5.05
CA VAL A 110 4.04 1.67 -3.97
C VAL A 110 4.22 0.77 -2.75
N VAL A 111 3.26 -0.10 -2.49
CA VAL A 111 3.31 -1.10 -1.41
C VAL A 111 4.50 -2.04 -1.59
N GLU A 112 4.69 -2.58 -2.80
CA GLU A 112 5.81 -3.46 -3.12
C GLU A 112 7.15 -2.73 -3.07
N TYR A 113 7.25 -1.53 -3.66
CA TYR A 113 8.48 -0.73 -3.60
C TYR A 113 8.87 -0.37 -2.18
N THR A 114 7.92 0.07 -1.36
CA THR A 114 8.17 0.46 0.03
C THR A 114 8.56 -0.74 0.88
N THR A 115 7.85 -1.87 0.73
CA THR A 115 8.16 -3.10 1.46
C THR A 115 9.53 -3.63 1.09
N ASP A 116 9.88 -3.69 -0.21
CA ASP A 116 11.19 -4.14 -0.68
C ASP A 116 12.33 -3.27 -0.12
N LEU A 117 12.14 -1.95 -0.07
CA LEU A 117 13.13 -1.04 0.49
C LEU A 117 13.28 -1.25 2.00
N LEU A 118 12.17 -1.35 2.73
CA LEU A 118 12.20 -1.62 4.17
C LEU A 118 12.83 -2.99 4.49
N CYS A 119 12.61 -4.01 3.66
CA CYS A 119 13.29 -5.30 3.79
C CYS A 119 14.82 -5.18 3.68
N LYS A 120 15.33 -4.32 2.79
CA LYS A 120 16.77 -4.03 2.69
C LYS A 120 17.32 -3.37 3.96
N HIS A 121 16.47 -2.62 4.67
CA HIS A 121 16.79 -1.99 5.96
C HIS A 121 16.50 -2.89 7.17
N GLY A 122 16.16 -4.17 6.95
CA GLY A 122 15.97 -5.15 8.02
C GLY A 122 14.55 -5.20 8.61
N LEU A 123 13.52 -4.83 7.83
CA LEU A 123 12.12 -5.08 8.20
C LEU A 123 11.94 -6.56 8.54
N LYS A 124 11.45 -6.86 9.74
CA LYS A 124 11.19 -8.21 10.21
C LYS A 124 9.76 -8.63 9.85
N ASN A 125 9.59 -9.90 9.52
CA ASN A 125 8.28 -10.49 9.29
C ASN A 125 7.66 -10.92 10.65
N ILE A 126 7.15 -9.94 11.41
CA ILE A 126 6.55 -10.12 12.75
C ILE A 126 5.27 -9.28 12.88
N ASN A 127 4.37 -9.66 13.79
CA ASN A 127 3.11 -8.96 14.09
C ASN A 127 3.25 -8.03 15.31
N GLU A 128 4.37 -7.33 15.40
CA GLU A 128 4.66 -6.41 16.49
C GLU A 128 5.04 -5.05 15.92
N ILE A 129 4.83 -4.00 16.73
CA ILE A 129 5.35 -2.67 16.38
C ILE A 129 6.88 -2.77 16.33
N GLN A 130 7.46 -2.36 15.21
CA GLN A 130 8.90 -2.40 15.03
C GLN A 130 9.43 -1.08 14.47
N LYS A 131 10.71 -0.78 14.72
CA LYS A 131 11.40 0.36 14.13
C LYS A 131 12.34 -0.12 13.04
N CYS A 132 12.19 0.39 11.82
CA CYS A 132 13.02 0.05 10.66
C CYS A 132 13.32 1.32 9.87
N ALA A 133 14.55 1.54 9.42
CA ALA A 133 14.95 2.73 8.68
C ALA A 133 14.53 4.07 9.34
N GLY A 134 14.51 4.13 10.67
CA GLY A 134 14.10 5.32 11.43
C GLY A 134 12.59 5.51 11.59
N ILE A 135 11.74 4.69 10.93
CA ILE A 135 10.29 4.78 10.97
C ILE A 135 9.67 3.64 11.80
N TRP A 136 8.56 3.92 12.48
CA TRP A 136 7.76 2.94 13.21
C TRP A 136 6.77 2.26 12.25
N ILE A 137 6.83 0.94 12.19
CA ILE A 137 5.92 0.12 11.39
C ILE A 137 4.94 -0.54 12.34
N TYR A 138 3.65 -0.31 12.09
CA TYR A 138 2.55 -0.82 12.89
C TYR A 138 1.89 -2.03 12.22
N PRO A 139 1.50 -3.08 12.97
CA PRO A 139 0.70 -4.19 12.46
C PRO A 139 -0.64 -3.73 11.83
N SER A 140 -1.22 -4.57 10.97
CA SER A 140 -2.45 -4.28 10.22
C SER A 140 -3.62 -3.89 11.13
N ALA A 141 -3.70 -4.44 12.34
CA ALA A 141 -4.74 -4.14 13.32
C ALA A 141 -4.88 -2.64 13.67
N TYR A 142 -3.83 -1.83 13.43
CA TYR A 142 -3.84 -0.40 13.73
C TYR A 142 -4.56 0.42 12.64
N PHE A 143 -4.29 0.14 11.34
CA PHE A 143 -4.73 1.01 10.22
C PHE A 143 -5.51 0.26 9.15
N CYS A 144 -5.43 -1.07 9.12
CA CYS A 144 -6.03 -1.92 8.10
C CYS A 144 -6.76 -3.13 8.73
N PRO A 145 -7.82 -2.91 9.53
CA PRO A 145 -8.52 -4.00 10.22
C PRO A 145 -9.39 -4.85 9.28
N ILE A 146 -9.43 -4.55 7.98
CA ILE A 146 -10.10 -5.37 6.97
C ILE A 146 -9.12 -6.43 6.48
N SER A 147 -9.40 -7.68 6.81
CA SER A 147 -8.57 -8.82 6.39
C SER A 147 -8.53 -8.94 4.86
N VAL A 148 -7.34 -9.06 4.31
CA VAL A 148 -7.13 -9.27 2.87
C VAL A 148 -7.59 -10.65 2.41
N GLU A 149 -7.63 -11.63 3.34
CA GLU A 149 -7.97 -13.02 3.05
C GLU A 149 -9.47 -13.25 2.91
N ASP A 150 -10.28 -12.72 3.84
CA ASP A 150 -11.74 -12.96 3.88
C ASP A 150 -12.58 -11.68 3.79
N GLY A 151 -11.96 -10.51 3.72
CA GLY A 151 -12.62 -9.22 3.60
C GLY A 151 -13.39 -8.78 4.85
N LYS A 152 -13.22 -9.47 5.99
CA LYS A 152 -13.94 -9.15 7.22
C LYS A 152 -13.26 -8.01 7.98
N LEU A 153 -14.08 -7.09 8.49
CA LEU A 153 -13.65 -6.02 9.38
C LEU A 153 -13.47 -6.56 10.81
N ARG A 154 -12.28 -6.38 11.37
CA ARG A 154 -11.90 -6.81 12.73
C ARG A 154 -11.33 -5.64 13.53
N ILE A 155 -12.20 -4.79 14.06
CA ILE A 155 -11.79 -3.67 14.91
C ILE A 155 -11.31 -4.21 16.26
N THR A 156 -10.15 -3.72 16.72
CA THR A 156 -9.56 -4.03 18.01
C THR A 156 -9.40 -2.75 18.85
N SER A 157 -8.94 -2.89 20.10
CA SER A 157 -8.57 -1.74 20.94
C SER A 157 -7.47 -0.86 20.31
N HIS A 158 -6.61 -1.46 19.48
CA HIS A 158 -5.50 -0.80 18.80
C HIS A 158 -5.88 -0.08 17.51
N THR A 159 -7.04 -0.38 16.93
CA THR A 159 -7.46 0.20 15.64
C THR A 159 -7.72 1.70 15.78
N VAL A 160 -7.03 2.50 14.96
CA VAL A 160 -7.16 3.97 14.91
C VAL A 160 -7.73 4.46 13.58
N SER A 161 -7.58 3.68 12.51
CA SER A 161 -8.20 3.98 11.21
C SER A 161 -8.60 2.72 10.46
N ILE A 162 -9.42 2.89 9.44
CA ILE A 162 -9.92 1.83 8.56
C ILE A 162 -9.68 2.26 7.12
N HIS A 163 -8.92 1.46 6.37
CA HIS A 163 -8.78 1.65 4.94
C HIS A 163 -9.85 0.82 4.20
N HIS A 164 -10.76 1.51 3.51
CA HIS A 164 -11.95 0.90 2.91
C HIS A 164 -11.71 0.20 1.57
N TYR A 165 -10.49 0.32 1.00
CA TYR A 165 -10.15 -0.26 -0.31
C TYR A 165 -11.18 0.08 -1.39
N ALA A 166 -11.58 1.35 -1.49
CA ALA A 166 -12.55 1.82 -2.49
C ALA A 166 -12.09 1.52 -3.92
N GLN A 167 -10.77 1.41 -4.13
CA GLN A 167 -10.14 0.99 -5.40
C GLN A 167 -10.74 1.73 -6.61
N SER A 168 -10.98 3.04 -6.45
CA SER A 168 -11.61 3.90 -7.47
C SER A 168 -10.84 3.92 -8.80
N TRP A 169 -9.55 3.56 -8.76
CA TRP A 169 -8.65 3.45 -9.91
C TRP A 169 -8.80 2.14 -10.70
N GLN A 170 -9.53 1.14 -10.17
CA GLN A 170 -9.77 -0.13 -10.85
C GLN A 170 -11.04 -0.07 -11.69
N SER A 171 -11.03 -0.77 -12.85
CA SER A 171 -12.24 -0.92 -13.65
C SER A 171 -13.33 -1.69 -12.88
N PRO A 172 -14.62 -1.39 -13.11
CA PRO A 172 -15.73 -2.09 -12.45
C PRO A 172 -15.64 -3.61 -12.58
N ILE A 173 -15.23 -4.11 -13.74
CA ILE A 173 -15.07 -5.55 -14.01
C ILE A 173 -14.06 -6.20 -13.08
N ARG A 174 -12.93 -5.54 -12.82
CA ARG A 174 -11.88 -6.05 -11.92
C ARG A 174 -12.34 -6.03 -10.45
N LYS A 175 -13.06 -4.98 -10.08
CA LYS A 175 -13.63 -4.78 -8.73
C LYS A 175 -14.70 -5.84 -8.42
N TYR A 176 -15.61 -6.12 -9.37
CA TYR A 176 -16.64 -7.16 -9.23
C TYR A 176 -16.04 -8.57 -9.29
N GLY A 177 -15.06 -8.80 -10.16
CA GLY A 177 -14.35 -10.08 -10.25
C GLY A 177 -13.69 -10.47 -8.94
N ARG A 178 -13.03 -9.53 -8.23
CA ARG A 178 -12.43 -9.77 -6.91
C ARG A 178 -13.49 -10.07 -5.84
N LYS A 179 -14.62 -9.37 -5.84
CA LYS A 179 -15.74 -9.67 -4.91
C LYS A 179 -16.29 -11.08 -5.13
N ILE A 180 -16.44 -11.51 -6.38
CA ILE A 180 -16.89 -12.87 -6.73
C ILE A 180 -15.87 -13.91 -6.24
N VAL A 181 -14.57 -13.68 -6.43
CA VAL A 181 -13.51 -14.59 -5.96
C VAL A 181 -13.50 -14.69 -4.44
N LEU A 182 -13.72 -13.60 -3.72
CA LEU A 182 -13.83 -13.59 -2.25
C LEU A 182 -15.08 -14.34 -1.77
N LEU A 183 -16.24 -14.14 -2.43
CA LEU A 183 -17.49 -14.85 -2.14
C LEU A 183 -17.38 -16.38 -2.40
N LEU A 184 -16.52 -16.79 -3.33
CA LEU A 184 -16.24 -18.19 -3.65
C LEU A 184 -15.10 -18.78 -2.79
N GLY A 185 -14.78 -18.16 -1.65
CA GLY A 185 -13.76 -18.65 -0.71
C GLY A 185 -12.33 -18.53 -1.24
N GLY A 186 -12.05 -17.47 -2.00
CA GLY A 186 -10.69 -17.18 -2.50
C GLY A 186 -10.20 -18.10 -3.62
N LYS A 187 -11.04 -19.01 -4.11
CA LYS A 187 -10.70 -19.88 -5.25
C LYS A 187 -10.78 -19.09 -6.55
N SER A 188 -9.70 -19.10 -7.32
CA SER A 188 -9.68 -18.42 -8.62
C SER A 188 -10.70 -19.06 -9.56
N LEU A 189 -11.29 -18.26 -10.46
CA LEU A 189 -12.19 -18.78 -11.51
C LEU A 189 -11.51 -19.90 -12.34
N LYS A 190 -10.17 -19.84 -12.47
CA LYS A 190 -9.35 -20.89 -13.11
C LYS A 190 -9.39 -22.22 -12.33
N ASP A 191 -9.41 -22.17 -11.00
CA ASP A 191 -9.46 -23.37 -10.17
C ASP A 191 -10.86 -23.98 -10.18
N ILE A 192 -11.90 -23.16 -10.28
CA ILE A 192 -13.30 -23.60 -10.43
C ILE A 192 -13.50 -24.22 -11.82
N LEU A 193 -13.03 -23.60 -12.89
CA LEU A 193 -13.09 -24.13 -14.26
C LEU A 193 -12.27 -25.42 -14.42
N LYS A 194 -11.08 -25.52 -13.83
CA LYS A 194 -10.30 -26.76 -13.79
C LYS A 194 -11.07 -27.89 -13.13
N ARG A 195 -11.69 -27.63 -11.98
CA ARG A 195 -12.48 -28.64 -11.26
C ARG A 195 -13.72 -29.11 -12.06
N TRP A 196 -14.32 -28.23 -12.85
CA TRP A 196 -15.45 -28.57 -13.75
C TRP A 196 -14.99 -29.41 -14.95
N LEU A 197 -13.81 -29.17 -15.47
CA LEU A 197 -13.22 -29.93 -16.59
C LEU A 197 -12.71 -31.34 -16.18
N TYR A 198 -12.40 -31.54 -14.89
CA TYR A 198 -11.97 -32.85 -14.37
C TYR A 198 -13.13 -33.70 -13.82
N LEU A 199 -14.37 -33.19 -13.82
CA LEU A 199 -15.60 -33.92 -13.42
C LEU A 199 -16.45 -34.36 -14.61
N LYS A 200 -15.93 -34.28 -15.81
CA LYS A 200 -16.38 -34.92 -17.02
C LYS A 200 -15.34 -35.92 -17.46
#